data_7d263e99773570aaca1698f7c5a03d66
#
_entry.id   7d263e99773570aaca1698f7c5a03d66
#
_cell.length_a   1.000
_cell.length_b   1.000
_cell.length_c   1.000
_cell.angle_alpha   90.00
_cell.angle_beta   90.00
_cell.angle_gamma   90.00
#
_symmetry.space_group_name_H-M   'P 1'
#
loop_
_entity.id
_entity.type
_entity.pdbx_description
1 polymer ?
#
loop_
_entity_poly.entity_id
_entity_poly.type
_entity_poly.pdbx_seq_one_letter_code
_entity_poly.pdbx_strand_id
1 'polypeptide(L)'
;MKRFNLKFFIIGFAFLVIQSCAVRPPENPDNICMIFKEKRSWYNAAIRAEKRWKIPPYVLMSFVFQESSYRADARPERQKILGFIPWKRPSSSVGYSQALTKTWDDYRDETGNSRANRKDFKDSADFIGWYASKGYYQGFERTDARSLY
;
A
#
# COMPACT_ATOMS: atom_id res chain seq x y z
N MET A 1 -3.26 51.00 24.64
CA MET A 1 -2.50 50.06 23.77
C MET A 1 -2.72 48.65 24.33
N LYS A 2 -3.52 47.82 23.64
CA LYS A 2 -3.81 46.44 24.07
C LYS A 2 -2.58 45.57 23.69
N ARG A 3 -1.93 44.96 24.68
CA ARG A 3 -0.85 43.98 24.45
C ARG A 3 -1.47 42.74 23.82
N PHE A 4 -1.26 42.57 22.52
CA PHE A 4 -1.62 41.39 21.78
C PHE A 4 -0.79 40.21 22.30
N ASN A 5 -1.45 39.20 22.87
CA ASN A 5 -0.76 38.05 23.50
C ASN A 5 -0.13 37.17 22.39
N LEU A 6 1.15 37.42 22.13
CA LEU A 6 1.96 36.65 21.17
C LEU A 6 1.91 35.13 21.39
N LYS A 7 1.68 34.70 22.63
CA LYS A 7 1.56 33.27 22.99
C LYS A 7 0.35 32.58 22.32
N PHE A 8 -0.78 33.29 22.17
CA PHE A 8 -1.94 32.74 21.46
C PHE A 8 -1.74 32.62 19.95
N PHE A 9 -0.92 33.51 19.38
CA PHE A 9 -0.59 33.47 17.96
C PHE A 9 0.34 32.29 17.61
N ILE A 10 1.29 31.97 18.50
CA ILE A 10 2.23 30.84 18.32
C ILE A 10 1.48 29.50 18.45
N ILE A 11 0.53 29.38 19.38
CA ILE A 11 -0.29 28.16 19.55
C ILE A 11 -1.23 27.94 18.35
N GLY A 12 -1.84 29.01 17.83
CA GLY A 12 -2.68 28.94 16.64
C GLY A 12 -1.92 28.55 15.37
N PHE A 13 -0.68 29.03 15.23
CA PHE A 13 0.18 28.71 14.07
C PHE A 13 0.71 27.26 14.11
N ALA A 14 0.99 26.73 15.31
CA ALA A 14 1.42 25.34 15.47
C ALA A 14 0.33 24.32 15.09
N PHE A 15 -0.95 24.70 15.16
CA PHE A 15 -2.07 23.82 14.81
C PHE A 15 -2.31 23.70 13.30
N LEU A 16 -1.76 24.61 12.50
CA LEU A 16 -1.96 24.62 11.05
C LEU A 16 -0.99 23.70 10.27
N VAL A 17 -0.01 23.08 10.91
CA VAL A 17 1.07 22.35 10.23
C VAL A 17 0.91 20.83 10.28
N ILE A 18 -0.14 20.30 10.91
CA ILE A 18 -0.40 18.87 10.89
C ILE A 18 -1.34 18.54 9.71
N GLN A 19 -0.95 18.91 8.51
CA GLN A 19 -1.49 18.27 7.33
C GLN A 19 -0.75 16.94 7.18
N SER A 20 -1.36 15.88 7.71
CA SER A 20 -0.94 14.52 7.45
C SER A 20 -0.85 14.31 5.93
N CYS A 21 0.35 14.08 5.42
CA CYS A 21 0.58 13.62 4.05
C CYS A 21 0.07 12.18 3.91
N ALA A 22 -1.22 11.95 4.15
CA ALA A 22 -1.85 10.68 3.86
C ALA A 22 -1.84 10.51 2.33
N VAL A 23 -1.14 9.49 1.85
CA VAL A 23 -1.14 9.16 0.43
C VAL A 23 -2.56 8.73 0.05
N ARG A 24 -3.24 9.58 -0.74
CA ARG A 24 -4.60 9.29 -1.22
C ARG A 24 -4.57 8.23 -2.32
N PRO A 25 -5.58 7.35 -2.38
CA PRO A 25 -5.80 6.49 -3.54
C PRO A 25 -5.87 7.32 -4.84
N PRO A 26 -5.61 6.69 -6.01
CA PRO A 26 -5.76 7.36 -7.30
C PRO A 26 -7.20 7.81 -7.54
N GLU A 27 -7.37 8.92 -8.28
CA GLU A 27 -8.70 9.44 -8.65
C GLU A 27 -9.44 8.50 -9.62
N ASN A 28 -8.70 7.81 -10.51
CA ASN A 28 -9.24 6.86 -11.49
C ASN A 28 -8.62 5.47 -11.26
N PRO A 29 -9.11 4.70 -10.27
CA PRO A 29 -8.49 3.44 -9.87
C PRO A 29 -8.57 2.34 -10.93
N ASP A 30 -9.51 2.41 -11.87
CA ASP A 30 -9.72 1.42 -12.92
C ASP A 30 -8.86 1.68 -14.18
N ASN A 31 -8.08 2.76 -14.20
CA ASN A 31 -7.29 3.15 -15.37
C ASN A 31 -5.80 3.29 -15.00
N ILE A 32 -5.03 2.25 -15.29
CA ILE A 32 -3.59 2.20 -14.96
C ILE A 32 -2.79 3.35 -15.59
N CYS A 33 -3.14 3.80 -16.80
CA CYS A 33 -2.47 4.90 -17.46
C CYS A 33 -2.70 6.22 -16.72
N MET A 34 -3.92 6.44 -16.23
CA MET A 34 -4.25 7.62 -15.42
C MET A 34 -3.57 7.56 -14.06
N ILE A 35 -3.54 6.38 -13.41
CA ILE A 35 -2.80 6.18 -12.16
C ILE A 35 -1.33 6.55 -12.34
N PHE A 36 -0.68 6.05 -13.37
CA PHE A 36 0.75 6.31 -13.61
C PHE A 36 1.04 7.75 -14.03
N LYS A 37 0.07 8.43 -14.64
CA LYS A 37 0.15 9.87 -14.93
C LYS A 37 0.07 10.69 -13.63
N GLU A 38 -0.87 10.37 -12.76
CA GLU A 38 -1.06 11.04 -11.47
C GLU A 38 0.08 10.74 -10.49
N LYS A 39 0.49 9.46 -10.41
CA LYS A 39 1.46 8.96 -9.42
C LYS A 39 2.72 8.44 -10.10
N ARG A 40 3.54 9.34 -10.63
CA ARG A 40 4.77 9.01 -11.36
C ARG A 40 5.75 8.13 -10.56
N SER A 41 5.80 8.30 -9.24
CA SER A 41 6.61 7.45 -8.36
C SER A 41 6.16 5.98 -8.37
N TRP A 42 4.85 5.74 -8.52
CA TRP A 42 4.30 4.39 -8.61
C TRP A 42 4.67 3.70 -9.92
N TYR A 43 4.59 4.44 -11.04
CA TYR A 43 5.11 3.96 -12.31
C TYR A 43 6.57 3.49 -12.19
N ASN A 44 7.43 4.35 -11.64
CA ASN A 44 8.83 4.04 -11.46
C ASN A 44 9.06 2.83 -10.54
N ALA A 45 8.24 2.66 -9.52
CA ALA A 45 8.29 1.49 -8.63
C ALA A 45 7.87 0.20 -9.35
N ALA A 46 6.76 0.25 -10.10
CA ALA A 46 6.27 -0.88 -10.88
C ALA A 46 7.29 -1.34 -11.95
N ILE A 47 7.89 -0.40 -12.68
CA ILE A 47 8.95 -0.74 -13.67
C ILE A 47 10.20 -1.33 -12.99
N ARG A 48 10.58 -0.87 -11.79
CA ARG A 48 11.69 -1.50 -11.06
C ARG A 48 11.37 -2.93 -10.63
N ALA A 49 10.15 -3.15 -10.12
CA ALA A 49 9.69 -4.49 -9.75
C ALA A 49 9.64 -5.43 -10.97
N GLU A 50 9.14 -4.96 -12.12
CA GLU A 50 9.16 -5.72 -13.37
C GLU A 50 10.58 -6.11 -13.79
N LYS A 51 11.52 -5.18 -13.78
CA LYS A 51 12.92 -5.45 -14.14
C LYS A 51 13.55 -6.51 -13.24
N ARG A 52 13.24 -6.47 -11.93
CA ARG A 52 13.82 -7.36 -10.93
C ARG A 52 13.16 -8.74 -10.92
N TRP A 53 11.83 -8.77 -10.95
CA TRP A 53 11.03 -9.96 -10.67
C TRP A 53 10.31 -10.54 -11.89
N LYS A 54 10.35 -9.84 -13.03
CA LYS A 54 9.69 -10.22 -14.29
C LYS A 54 8.15 -10.26 -14.20
N ILE A 55 7.57 -9.52 -13.27
CA ILE A 55 6.12 -9.38 -13.11
C ILE A 55 5.65 -8.10 -13.79
N PRO A 56 4.76 -8.18 -14.78
CA PRO A 56 4.29 -7.00 -15.51
C PRO A 56 3.60 -5.97 -14.60
N PRO A 57 3.75 -4.65 -14.87
CA PRO A 57 3.15 -3.60 -14.06
C PRO A 57 1.64 -3.72 -13.89
N TYR A 58 0.91 -4.16 -14.91
CA TYR A 58 -0.54 -4.32 -14.82
C TYR A 58 -0.94 -5.42 -13.82
N VAL A 59 -0.21 -6.53 -13.76
CA VAL A 59 -0.42 -7.61 -12.77
C VAL A 59 -0.20 -7.07 -11.36
N LEU A 60 0.92 -6.37 -11.15
CA LEU A 60 1.23 -5.74 -9.87
C LEU A 60 0.14 -4.76 -9.43
N MET A 61 -0.33 -3.90 -10.34
CA MET A 61 -1.36 -2.92 -10.04
C MET A 61 -2.71 -3.55 -9.74
N SER A 62 -3.09 -4.61 -10.48
CA SER A 62 -4.31 -5.38 -10.22
C SER A 62 -4.27 -6.01 -8.83
N PHE A 63 -3.10 -6.54 -8.44
CA PHE A 63 -2.90 -7.06 -7.09
C PHE A 63 -3.13 -6.00 -6.01
N VAL A 64 -2.49 -4.84 -6.13
CA VAL A 64 -2.67 -3.74 -5.17
C VAL A 64 -4.13 -3.28 -5.11
N PHE A 65 -4.80 -3.23 -6.26
CA PHE A 65 -6.22 -2.87 -6.31
C PHE A 65 -7.07 -3.88 -5.53
N GLN A 66 -6.90 -5.16 -5.79
CA GLN A 66 -7.64 -6.25 -5.14
C GLN A 66 -7.41 -6.27 -3.62
N GLU A 67 -6.16 -6.10 -3.17
CA GLU A 67 -5.79 -6.24 -1.76
C GLU A 67 -6.14 -5.01 -0.91
N SER A 68 -6.04 -3.83 -1.46
CA SER A 68 -6.13 -2.60 -0.66
C SER A 68 -6.94 -1.48 -1.30
N SER A 69 -7.40 -1.62 -2.55
CA SER A 69 -7.94 -0.51 -3.34
C SER A 69 -6.99 0.69 -3.34
N TYR A 70 -5.70 0.42 -3.48
CA TYR A 70 -4.62 1.43 -3.45
C TYR A 70 -4.47 2.20 -2.13
N ARG A 71 -4.94 1.67 -1.02
CA ARG A 71 -4.86 2.33 0.28
C ARG A 71 -3.63 1.89 1.06
N ALA A 72 -2.77 2.84 1.41
CA ALA A 72 -1.57 2.61 2.21
C ALA A 72 -1.86 2.13 3.63
N ASP A 73 -3.00 2.53 4.19
CA ASP A 73 -3.42 2.25 5.56
C ASP A 73 -4.41 1.09 5.65
N ALA A 74 -4.71 0.41 4.53
CA ALA A 74 -5.64 -0.71 4.50
C ALA A 74 -5.29 -1.75 5.57
N ARG A 75 -6.30 -2.18 6.31
CA ARG A 75 -6.21 -3.21 7.36
C ARG A 75 -7.53 -3.94 7.48
N PRO A 76 -7.55 -5.23 7.85
CA PRO A 76 -8.75 -5.93 8.20
C PRO A 76 -9.52 -5.20 9.31
N GLU A 77 -10.83 -5.22 9.22
CA GLU A 77 -11.67 -4.66 10.28
C GLU A 77 -11.45 -5.41 11.60
N ARG A 78 -11.61 -4.68 12.71
CA ARG A 78 -11.58 -5.31 14.03
C ARG A 78 -12.87 -6.10 14.24
N GLN A 79 -12.74 -7.31 14.73
CA GLN A 79 -13.87 -8.02 15.28
C GLN A 79 -14.46 -7.22 16.44
N LYS A 80 -15.77 -7.29 16.62
CA LYS A 80 -16.46 -6.61 17.74
C LYS A 80 -16.99 -7.67 18.70
N ILE A 81 -16.74 -7.48 19.99
CA ILE A 81 -17.40 -8.25 21.05
C ILE A 81 -18.68 -7.50 21.43
N LEU A 82 -19.77 -8.23 21.63
CA LEU A 82 -21.10 -7.69 21.92
C LEU A 82 -21.61 -6.68 20.87
N GLY A 83 -21.09 -6.76 19.63
CA GLY A 83 -21.52 -5.91 18.52
C GLY A 83 -20.91 -4.50 18.50
N PHE A 84 -20.32 -4.01 19.58
CA PHE A 84 -19.83 -2.62 19.68
C PHE A 84 -18.43 -2.46 20.27
N ILE A 85 -17.89 -3.43 21.03
CA ILE A 85 -16.56 -3.33 21.63
C ILE A 85 -15.51 -3.81 20.64
N PRO A 86 -14.56 -2.94 20.17
CA PRO A 86 -13.50 -3.36 19.25
C PRO A 86 -12.58 -4.39 19.91
N TRP A 87 -12.37 -5.53 19.24
CA TRP A 87 -11.49 -6.61 19.68
C TRP A 87 -10.27 -6.76 18.76
N LYS A 88 -9.73 -7.96 18.71
CA LYS A 88 -8.58 -8.28 17.86
C LYS A 88 -8.90 -8.12 16.38
N ARG A 89 -7.88 -7.85 15.58
CA ARG A 89 -7.96 -8.02 14.13
C ARG A 89 -7.80 -9.49 13.77
N PRO A 90 -8.54 -9.99 12.79
CA PRO A 90 -8.44 -11.40 12.37
C PRO A 90 -7.10 -11.74 11.71
N SER A 91 -6.39 -10.74 11.22
CA SER A 91 -5.13 -10.89 10.49
C SER A 91 -4.16 -9.77 10.80
N SER A 92 -2.86 -10.04 10.63
CA SER A 92 -1.77 -9.07 10.73
C SER A 92 -1.51 -8.29 9.42
N SER A 93 -2.35 -8.50 8.39
CA SER A 93 -2.20 -7.86 7.09
C SER A 93 -2.34 -6.34 7.17
N VAL A 94 -1.52 -5.62 6.37
CA VAL A 94 -1.54 -4.16 6.33
C VAL A 94 -0.94 -3.63 5.03
N GLY A 95 -1.40 -2.45 4.62
CA GLY A 95 -0.83 -1.68 3.53
C GLY A 95 -1.28 -2.11 2.16
N TYR A 96 -0.54 -1.72 1.14
CA TYR A 96 -0.88 -1.93 -0.26
C TYR A 96 -1.01 -3.40 -0.66
N SER A 97 -0.13 -4.25 -0.16
CA SER A 97 -0.07 -5.67 -0.51
C SER A 97 -0.81 -6.59 0.46
N GLN A 98 -1.40 -6.06 1.53
CA GLN A 98 -2.02 -6.84 2.61
C GLN A 98 -1.16 -8.02 3.12
N ALA A 99 0.17 -7.87 3.02
CA ALA A 99 1.11 -8.89 3.46
C ALA A 99 0.96 -9.17 4.95
N LEU A 100 0.96 -10.45 5.31
CA LEU A 100 1.06 -10.89 6.70
C LEU A 100 2.43 -10.55 7.27
N THR A 101 2.52 -10.35 8.59
CA THR A 101 3.79 -10.00 9.25
C THR A 101 4.88 -11.01 8.93
N LYS A 102 4.60 -12.31 9.09
CA LYS A 102 5.59 -13.36 8.82
C LYS A 102 6.09 -13.31 7.37
N THR A 103 5.20 -13.28 6.40
CA THR A 103 5.57 -13.24 4.97
C THR A 103 6.37 -11.98 4.60
N TRP A 104 6.06 -10.86 5.26
CA TRP A 104 6.81 -9.63 5.08
C TRP A 104 8.22 -9.71 5.68
N ASP A 105 8.37 -10.37 6.81
CA ASP A 105 9.67 -10.59 7.43
C ASP A 105 10.52 -11.56 6.59
N ASP A 106 9.93 -12.66 6.08
CA ASP A 106 10.59 -13.57 5.13
C ASP A 106 11.11 -12.79 3.88
N TYR A 107 10.29 -11.89 3.33
CA TYR A 107 10.72 -11.03 2.22
C TYR A 107 11.89 -10.11 2.60
N ARG A 108 11.84 -9.46 3.75
CA ARG A 108 12.91 -8.57 4.22
C ARG A 108 14.23 -9.32 4.39
N ASP A 109 14.16 -10.50 4.96
CA ASP A 109 15.34 -11.35 5.22
C ASP A 109 15.95 -11.85 3.91
N GLU A 110 15.14 -12.36 2.98
CA GLU A 110 15.63 -12.89 1.71
C GLU A 110 16.15 -11.82 0.76
N THR A 111 15.56 -10.62 0.78
CA THR A 111 15.96 -9.53 -0.12
C THR A 111 17.00 -8.58 0.47
N GLY A 112 17.29 -8.71 1.77
CA GLY A 112 18.14 -7.77 2.51
C GLY A 112 17.50 -6.39 2.74
N ASN A 113 16.20 -6.20 2.44
CA ASN A 113 15.50 -4.93 2.60
C ASN A 113 14.91 -4.77 4.00
N SER A 114 15.78 -4.72 5.01
CA SER A 114 15.39 -4.65 6.42
C SER A 114 14.52 -3.44 6.80
N ARG A 115 14.57 -2.35 6.00
CA ARG A 115 13.82 -1.12 6.24
C ARG A 115 12.50 -1.04 5.47
N ALA A 116 12.14 -2.09 4.72
CA ALA A 116 10.92 -2.11 3.94
C ALA A 116 9.68 -1.83 4.80
N ASN A 117 8.76 -1.01 4.26
CA ASN A 117 7.54 -0.59 4.92
C ASN A 117 6.31 -0.99 4.09
N ARG A 118 5.40 -1.78 4.67
CA ARG A 118 4.16 -2.25 4.01
C ARG A 118 3.22 -1.12 3.56
N LYS A 119 3.38 0.09 4.08
CA LYS A 119 2.61 1.28 3.71
C LYS A 119 3.29 2.13 2.64
N ASP A 120 4.52 1.81 2.26
CA ASP A 120 5.21 2.42 1.14
C ASP A 120 4.91 1.65 -0.13
N PHE A 121 4.52 2.36 -1.19
CA PHE A 121 4.13 1.73 -2.46
C PHE A 121 5.32 1.05 -3.15
N LYS A 122 6.52 1.66 -3.11
CA LYS A 122 7.71 1.10 -3.73
C LYS A 122 8.10 -0.23 -3.09
N ASP A 123 8.07 -0.29 -1.76
CA ASP A 123 8.41 -1.49 -1.03
C ASP A 123 7.35 -2.58 -1.22
N SER A 124 6.07 -2.20 -1.25
CA SER A 124 4.97 -3.12 -1.55
C SER A 124 5.02 -3.66 -2.97
N ALA A 125 5.40 -2.82 -3.95
CA ALA A 125 5.60 -3.25 -5.34
C ALA A 125 6.74 -4.27 -5.48
N ASP A 126 7.84 -4.05 -4.80
CA ASP A 126 8.97 -4.99 -4.78
C ASP A 126 8.59 -6.31 -4.07
N PHE A 127 7.87 -6.22 -2.94
CA PHE A 127 7.32 -7.39 -2.24
C PHE A 127 6.39 -8.23 -3.14
N ILE A 128 5.44 -7.57 -3.84
CA ILE A 128 4.51 -8.30 -4.72
C ILE A 128 5.28 -9.03 -5.82
N GLY A 129 6.29 -8.39 -6.41
CA GLY A 129 7.17 -9.01 -7.39
C GLY A 129 7.90 -10.22 -6.82
N TRP A 130 8.51 -10.11 -5.64
CA TRP A 130 9.16 -11.21 -4.94
C TRP A 130 8.18 -12.35 -4.64
N TYR A 131 7.01 -12.03 -4.12
CA TYR A 131 5.99 -13.02 -3.75
C TYR A 131 5.48 -13.79 -4.98
N ALA A 132 5.18 -13.09 -6.06
CA ALA A 132 4.75 -13.69 -7.31
C ALA A 132 5.85 -14.59 -7.93
N SER A 133 7.12 -14.16 -7.87
CA SER A 133 8.26 -14.93 -8.39
C SER A 133 8.49 -16.27 -7.67
N LYS A 134 8.00 -16.41 -6.44
CA LYS A 134 8.04 -17.67 -5.68
C LYS A 134 7.02 -18.71 -6.15
N GLY A 135 6.27 -18.43 -7.20
CA GLY A 135 5.25 -19.35 -7.72
C GLY A 135 3.92 -19.34 -6.96
N TYR A 136 3.78 -18.50 -5.95
CA TYR A 136 2.51 -18.36 -5.22
C TYR A 136 1.36 -17.88 -6.12
N TYR A 137 1.67 -17.30 -7.29
CA TYR A 137 0.71 -16.79 -8.29
C TYR A 137 0.61 -17.61 -9.56
N GLN A 138 1.27 -18.75 -9.67
CA GLN A 138 1.14 -19.62 -10.86
C GLN A 138 -0.30 -20.11 -11.09
N GLY A 139 -1.17 -19.99 -10.09
CA GLY A 139 -2.60 -20.25 -10.23
C GLY A 139 -3.38 -19.11 -10.91
N PHE A 140 -2.93 -17.87 -10.82
CA PHE A 140 -3.63 -16.70 -11.35
C PHE A 140 -3.52 -16.58 -12.87
N GLU A 141 -2.35 -16.85 -13.45
CA GLU A 141 -2.17 -16.80 -14.92
C GLU A 141 -2.94 -17.91 -15.66
N ARG A 142 -3.26 -19.05 -15.02
CA ARG A 142 -3.97 -20.15 -15.65
C ARG A 142 -5.47 -19.97 -15.75
N THR A 143 -6.07 -19.24 -14.85
CA THR A 143 -7.52 -19.09 -14.78
C THR A 143 -8.03 -17.84 -15.51
N ASP A 144 -7.34 -16.73 -15.42
CA ASP A 144 -7.85 -15.45 -15.90
C ASP A 144 -7.47 -15.14 -17.36
N ALA A 145 -6.35 -15.66 -17.85
CA ALA A 145 -5.99 -15.54 -19.27
C ALA A 145 -6.95 -16.32 -20.20
N ARG A 146 -7.68 -17.30 -19.69
CA ARG A 146 -8.70 -18.05 -20.46
C ARG A 146 -10.10 -17.45 -20.43
N SER A 147 -10.37 -16.51 -19.52
CA SER A 147 -11.71 -15.91 -19.40
C SER A 147 -11.83 -14.56 -20.12
N LEU A 148 -10.76 -14.06 -20.76
CA LEU A 148 -10.73 -12.79 -21.47
C LEU A 148 -10.67 -12.95 -23.02
N TYR A 149 -10.87 -14.20 -23.54
CA TYR A 149 -11.02 -14.46 -24.98
C TYR A 149 -12.36 -15.12 -25.29
#